data_1f2b38229c288c47549f2c4d2824bab4
#
_entry.id   1f2b38229c288c47549f2c4d2824bab4
#
_cell.length_a   1.000
_cell.length_b   1.000
_cell.length_c   1.000
_cell.angle_alpha   90.00
_cell.angle_beta   90.00
_cell.angle_gamma   90.00
#
_symmetry.space_group_name_H-M   'P 1'
#
loop_
_entity.id
_entity.type
_entity.pdbx_description
1 polymer ?
#
loop_
_entity_poly.entity_id
_entity_poly.type
_entity_poly.pdbx_seq_one_letter_code
_entity_poly.pdbx_strand_id
1 'polypeptide(L)'
;MIKVEIDKDSGFCFGVVTAIHKAEEELAKGETLYCLGDIVHNSREVDRLKAMGLITINREEFKQLRNAKVLLRAHGEPPETYIIARENNIEIIDATCPVVLRLQKRIKQEFLQDENQEKQIIIYGKTGHAEVLGLVGQTDGKAIVIEKADEVKKLDLSKSIRLFSQTTKSLDEFREIVEYIKEHISPDATFEYYDTICRQVANRMPKLREFAATHDLIFFVSGKKSSNGKMLFEECLKVNPNSHLIDNEKEIDASLLQNVQSIGVCGATSTPKWLMEKIYNQIQALIEKD
;
A
#
# COMPACT_ATOMS: atom_id res chain seq x y z
N MET A 1 -27.84 -11.89 22.14
CA MET A 1 -27.31 -10.53 21.81
C MET A 1 -26.11 -10.76 20.89
N ILE A 2 -26.14 -10.21 19.68
CA ILE A 2 -25.04 -10.35 18.71
C ILE A 2 -23.85 -9.55 19.23
N LYS A 3 -22.67 -10.18 19.30
CA LYS A 3 -21.42 -9.52 19.69
C LYS A 3 -20.79 -8.88 18.44
N VAL A 4 -20.50 -7.58 18.48
CA VAL A 4 -19.78 -6.86 17.42
C VAL A 4 -18.46 -6.37 17.93
N GLU A 5 -17.36 -6.63 17.20
CA GLU A 5 -16.00 -6.24 17.60
C GLU A 5 -15.25 -5.60 16.44
N ILE A 6 -14.41 -4.60 16.76
CA ILE A 6 -13.45 -4.03 15.82
C ILE A 6 -12.07 -4.65 16.10
N ASP A 7 -11.40 -5.13 15.07
CA ASP A 7 -10.03 -5.61 15.18
C ASP A 7 -9.09 -4.47 15.59
N LYS A 8 -8.44 -4.63 16.74
CA LYS A 8 -7.56 -3.62 17.33
C LYS A 8 -6.30 -3.37 16.51
N ASP A 9 -5.87 -4.37 15.77
CA ASP A 9 -4.68 -4.30 14.90
C ASP A 9 -5.03 -3.71 13.51
N SER A 10 -6.31 -3.49 13.18
CA SER A 10 -6.78 -2.89 11.92
C SER A 10 -6.66 -1.35 11.92
N GLY A 11 -6.49 -0.78 10.72
CA GLY A 11 -6.37 0.66 10.52
C GLY A 11 -5.04 1.09 9.90
N PHE A 12 -4.84 2.39 9.80
CA PHE A 12 -3.67 2.97 9.17
C PHE A 12 -2.36 2.45 9.74
N CYS A 13 -1.42 2.13 8.85
CA CYS A 13 -0.03 1.91 9.25
C CYS A 13 0.65 3.24 9.58
N PHE A 14 1.79 3.19 10.28
CA PHE A 14 2.57 4.36 10.66
C PHE A 14 2.85 5.31 9.48
N GLY A 15 3.25 4.78 8.32
CA GLY A 15 3.56 5.61 7.15
C GLY A 15 2.34 6.41 6.65
N VAL A 16 1.14 5.80 6.65
CA VAL A 16 -0.10 6.48 6.27
C VAL A 16 -0.49 7.53 7.32
N VAL A 17 -0.42 7.19 8.61
CA VAL A 17 -0.69 8.14 9.71
C VAL A 17 0.19 9.38 9.58
N THR A 18 1.50 9.20 9.37
CA THR A 18 2.44 10.32 9.22
C THR A 18 2.08 11.20 8.02
N ALA A 19 1.68 10.61 6.88
CA ALA A 19 1.33 11.38 5.70
C ALA A 19 0.04 12.20 5.92
N ILE A 20 -0.96 11.61 6.56
CA ILE A 20 -2.21 12.29 6.89
C ILE A 20 -1.97 13.43 7.88
N HIS A 21 -1.23 13.20 8.97
CA HIS A 21 -0.89 14.26 9.94
C HIS A 21 -0.16 15.44 9.28
N LYS A 22 0.83 15.17 8.44
CA LYS A 22 1.52 16.25 7.69
C LYS A 22 0.56 17.04 6.81
N ALA A 23 -0.40 16.37 6.14
CA ALA A 23 -1.41 17.06 5.34
C ALA A 23 -2.30 17.94 6.21
N GLU A 24 -2.79 17.42 7.34
CA GLU A 24 -3.65 18.16 8.28
C GLU A 24 -2.92 19.36 8.90
N GLU A 25 -1.67 19.19 9.30
CA GLU A 25 -0.83 20.27 9.85
C GLU A 25 -0.61 21.41 8.82
N GLU A 26 -0.35 21.06 7.56
CA GLU A 26 -0.17 22.06 6.50
C GLU A 26 -1.49 22.76 6.14
N LEU A 27 -2.59 22.01 6.04
CA LEU A 27 -3.93 22.57 5.79
C LEU A 27 -4.37 23.51 6.91
N ALA A 28 -4.02 23.21 8.17
CA ALA A 28 -4.35 24.06 9.32
C ALA A 28 -3.65 25.44 9.27
N LYS A 29 -2.56 25.59 8.49
CA LYS A 29 -1.88 26.89 8.29
C LYS A 29 -2.66 27.82 7.34
N GLY A 30 -3.71 27.32 6.68
CA GLY A 30 -4.57 28.11 5.77
C GLY A 30 -3.96 28.36 4.38
N GLU A 31 -2.86 27.71 4.04
CA GLU A 31 -2.22 27.81 2.73
C GLU A 31 -2.77 26.72 1.78
N THR A 32 -2.69 27.00 0.47
CA THR A 32 -3.06 26.00 -0.54
C THR A 32 -2.07 24.85 -0.54
N LEU A 33 -2.56 23.63 -0.29
CA LEU A 33 -1.77 22.40 -0.33
C LEU A 33 -2.23 21.49 -1.46
N TYR A 34 -1.32 21.15 -2.34
CA TYR A 34 -1.51 20.11 -3.36
C TYR A 34 -0.98 18.77 -2.86
N CYS A 35 -1.55 17.66 -3.35
CA CYS A 35 -1.04 16.32 -3.12
C CYS A 35 -0.82 15.60 -4.45
N LEU A 36 0.37 15.09 -4.70
CA LEU A 36 0.68 14.36 -5.93
C LEU A 36 0.07 12.96 -5.88
N GLY A 37 -1.10 12.81 -6.49
CA GLY A 37 -1.95 11.63 -6.45
C GLY A 37 -2.73 11.48 -5.15
N ASP A 38 -3.57 10.46 -5.05
CA ASP A 38 -4.35 10.18 -3.84
C ASP A 38 -3.44 9.89 -2.65
N ILE A 39 -3.60 10.63 -1.55
CA ILE A 39 -2.74 10.51 -0.35
C ILE A 39 -2.75 9.08 0.22
N VAL A 40 -3.87 8.40 0.10
CA VAL A 40 -4.09 7.01 0.53
C VAL A 40 -5.08 6.32 -0.40
N HIS A 41 -5.00 5.00 -0.52
CA HIS A 41 -5.94 4.20 -1.34
C HIS A 41 -7.27 3.93 -0.60
N ASN A 42 -7.88 5.00 -0.10
CA ASN A 42 -9.21 4.99 0.53
C ASN A 42 -9.95 6.27 0.13
N SER A 43 -11.01 6.13 -0.67
CA SER A 43 -11.76 7.26 -1.23
C SER A 43 -12.38 8.13 -0.14
N ARG A 44 -12.86 7.53 0.96
CA ARG A 44 -13.50 8.25 2.07
C ARG A 44 -12.54 9.18 2.79
N GLU A 45 -11.30 8.72 2.99
CA GLU A 45 -10.26 9.55 3.59
C GLU A 45 -9.77 10.65 2.64
N VAL A 46 -9.67 10.32 1.35
CA VAL A 46 -9.36 11.32 0.32
C VAL A 46 -10.45 12.41 0.27
N ASP A 47 -11.74 12.03 0.31
CA ASP A 47 -12.84 12.98 0.32
C ASP A 47 -12.85 13.84 1.59
N ARG A 48 -12.52 13.25 2.75
CA ARG A 48 -12.38 13.99 4.01
C ARG A 48 -11.31 15.08 3.91
N LEU A 49 -10.13 14.74 3.42
CA LEU A 49 -9.02 15.70 3.26
C LEU A 49 -9.31 16.73 2.17
N LYS A 50 -10.00 16.36 1.08
CA LYS A 50 -10.50 17.33 0.09
C LYS A 50 -11.46 18.34 0.70
N ALA A 51 -12.36 17.88 1.57
CA ALA A 51 -13.28 18.79 2.30
C ALA A 51 -12.53 19.75 3.24
N MET A 52 -11.33 19.40 3.69
CA MET A 52 -10.42 20.28 4.44
C MET A 52 -9.58 21.20 3.55
N GLY A 53 -9.64 21.06 2.21
CA GLY A 53 -8.94 21.92 1.26
C GLY A 53 -7.75 21.27 0.55
N LEU A 54 -7.47 19.96 0.73
CA LEU A 54 -6.41 19.28 -0.01
C LEU A 54 -6.78 19.15 -1.48
N ILE A 55 -5.89 19.56 -2.38
CA ILE A 55 -6.08 19.50 -3.83
C ILE A 55 -5.24 18.34 -4.39
N THR A 56 -5.89 17.28 -4.83
CA THR A 56 -5.19 16.17 -5.51
C THR A 56 -4.87 16.55 -6.95
N ILE A 57 -3.60 16.40 -7.34
CA ILE A 57 -3.11 16.65 -8.70
C ILE A 57 -2.45 15.39 -9.28
N ASN A 58 -2.45 15.27 -10.60
CA ASN A 58 -1.72 14.23 -11.32
C ASN A 58 -0.30 14.70 -11.72
N ARG A 59 0.48 13.81 -12.36
CA ARG A 59 1.87 14.12 -12.76
C ARG A 59 1.96 15.23 -13.80
N GLU A 60 1.03 15.31 -14.73
CA GLU A 60 1.06 16.34 -15.76
C GLU A 60 0.72 17.71 -15.18
N GLU A 61 -0.25 17.78 -14.27
CA GLU A 61 -0.55 19.00 -13.51
C GLU A 61 0.64 19.42 -12.65
N PHE A 62 1.32 18.46 -12.00
CA PHE A 62 2.52 18.73 -11.19
C PHE A 62 3.65 19.35 -12.03
N LYS A 63 3.91 18.85 -13.24
CA LYS A 63 4.94 19.42 -14.14
C LYS A 63 4.67 20.87 -14.54
N GLN A 64 3.39 21.26 -14.58
CA GLN A 64 2.98 22.62 -14.94
C GLN A 64 2.91 23.56 -13.75
N LEU A 65 2.85 23.03 -12.53
CA LEU A 65 2.71 23.80 -11.30
C LEU A 65 3.99 24.65 -11.05
N ARG A 66 3.83 25.86 -10.50
CA ARG A 66 4.90 26.78 -10.15
C ARG A 66 4.61 27.47 -8.82
N ASN A 67 5.65 27.75 -8.04
CA ASN A 67 5.55 28.51 -6.80
C ASN A 67 4.44 27.96 -5.87
N ALA A 68 4.39 26.67 -5.66
CA ALA A 68 3.33 26.00 -4.94
C ALA A 68 3.87 25.06 -3.86
N LYS A 69 3.03 24.65 -2.93
CA LYS A 69 3.34 23.66 -1.89
C LYS A 69 2.70 22.33 -2.24
N VAL A 70 3.50 21.28 -2.32
CA VAL A 70 3.04 19.95 -2.73
C VAL A 70 3.46 18.88 -1.73
N LEU A 71 2.51 18.11 -1.23
CA LEU A 71 2.74 16.94 -0.40
C LEU A 71 3.02 15.72 -1.29
N LEU A 72 4.14 15.06 -1.04
CA LEU A 72 4.46 13.75 -1.58
C LEU A 72 4.03 12.69 -0.57
N ARG A 73 3.24 11.75 -1.04
CA ARG A 73 2.57 10.72 -0.21
C ARG A 73 3.53 9.62 0.27
N ALA A 74 3.07 8.75 1.16
CA ALA A 74 3.87 7.68 1.78
C ALA A 74 4.52 6.69 0.79
N HIS A 75 4.04 6.61 -0.45
CA HIS A 75 4.53 5.68 -1.48
C HIS A 75 5.90 6.04 -2.05
N GLY A 76 6.38 7.29 -1.83
CA GLY A 76 7.61 7.79 -2.43
C GLY A 76 7.47 8.12 -3.90
N GLU A 77 8.41 8.94 -4.39
CA GLU A 77 8.44 9.43 -5.76
C GLU A 77 9.80 9.15 -6.42
N PRO A 78 9.87 9.09 -7.75
CA PRO A 78 11.15 8.97 -8.46
C PRO A 78 11.98 10.25 -8.32
N PRO A 79 13.32 10.20 -8.52
CA PRO A 79 14.21 11.38 -8.45
C PRO A 79 13.79 12.53 -9.36
N GLU A 80 13.21 12.24 -10.52
CA GLU A 80 12.70 13.24 -11.47
C GLU A 80 11.70 14.21 -10.81
N THR A 81 10.83 13.70 -9.91
CA THR A 81 9.84 14.55 -9.20
C THR A 81 10.52 15.66 -8.40
N TYR A 82 11.62 15.35 -7.74
CA TYR A 82 12.37 16.35 -6.95
C TYR A 82 13.14 17.35 -7.84
N ILE A 83 13.59 16.91 -9.02
CA ILE A 83 14.24 17.81 -10.00
C ILE A 83 13.20 18.82 -10.50
N ILE A 84 12.04 18.35 -10.97
CA ILE A 84 10.94 19.21 -11.44
C ILE A 84 10.48 20.17 -10.33
N ALA A 85 10.37 19.71 -9.10
CA ALA A 85 9.98 20.58 -7.98
C ALA A 85 10.96 21.73 -7.79
N ARG A 86 12.27 21.46 -7.89
CA ARG A 86 13.32 22.49 -7.77
C ARG A 86 13.26 23.49 -8.92
N GLU A 87 13.14 23.01 -10.15
CA GLU A 87 13.07 23.86 -11.34
C GLU A 87 11.84 24.76 -11.34
N ASN A 88 10.73 24.28 -10.78
CA ASN A 88 9.45 24.98 -10.75
C ASN A 88 9.22 25.78 -9.46
N ASN A 89 10.21 25.88 -8.56
CA ASN A 89 10.08 26.54 -7.26
C ASN A 89 8.89 25.98 -6.44
N ILE A 90 8.75 24.64 -6.41
CA ILE A 90 7.73 23.95 -5.62
C ILE A 90 8.33 23.55 -4.26
N GLU A 91 7.68 23.98 -3.18
CA GLU A 91 7.98 23.52 -1.82
C GLU A 91 7.44 22.09 -1.64
N ILE A 92 8.33 21.14 -1.33
CA ILE A 92 7.94 19.75 -1.11
C ILE A 92 7.75 19.48 0.38
N ILE A 93 6.55 19.00 0.73
CA ILE A 93 6.28 18.36 2.01
C ILE A 93 6.39 16.85 1.80
N ASP A 94 7.57 16.31 2.07
CA ASP A 94 7.84 14.89 1.85
C ASP A 94 7.27 14.04 3.00
N ALA A 95 6.23 13.26 2.70
CA ALA A 95 5.62 12.32 3.61
C ALA A 95 5.93 10.85 3.26
N THR A 96 6.96 10.61 2.46
CA THR A 96 7.39 9.27 2.10
C THR A 96 7.69 8.43 3.35
N CYS A 97 7.12 7.23 3.40
CA CYS A 97 7.34 6.29 4.49
C CYS A 97 8.84 5.97 4.64
N PRO A 98 9.43 6.01 5.85
CA PRO A 98 10.84 5.68 6.06
C PRO A 98 11.24 4.28 5.56
N VAL A 99 10.30 3.31 5.54
CA VAL A 99 10.54 1.98 4.97
C VAL A 99 10.76 2.08 3.46
N VAL A 100 9.92 2.85 2.77
CA VAL A 100 10.04 3.07 1.32
C VAL A 100 11.31 3.86 0.99
N LEU A 101 11.64 4.90 1.77
CA LEU A 101 12.89 5.67 1.57
C LEU A 101 14.14 4.79 1.68
N ARG A 102 14.19 3.88 2.67
CA ARG A 102 15.29 2.93 2.80
C ARG A 102 15.38 1.99 1.61
N LEU A 103 14.23 1.51 1.12
CA LEU A 103 14.16 0.65 -0.05
C LEU A 103 14.65 1.38 -1.31
N GLN A 104 14.17 2.59 -1.57
CA GLN A 104 14.61 3.42 -2.68
C GLN A 104 16.13 3.67 -2.64
N LYS A 105 16.66 4.04 -1.46
CA LYS A 105 18.10 4.25 -1.26
C LYS A 105 18.91 2.99 -1.58
N ARG A 106 18.44 1.82 -1.14
CA ARG A 106 19.13 0.55 -1.39
C ARG A 106 19.13 0.19 -2.86
N ILE A 107 17.99 0.27 -3.54
CA ILE A 107 17.90 0.03 -4.98
C ILE A 107 18.85 0.96 -5.75
N LYS A 108 18.86 2.26 -5.41
CA LYS A 108 19.78 3.22 -6.03
C LYS A 108 21.25 2.87 -5.80
N GLN A 109 21.62 2.42 -4.60
CA GLN A 109 22.98 1.99 -4.29
C GLN A 109 23.38 0.77 -5.12
N GLU A 110 22.55 -0.26 -5.22
CA GLU A 110 22.82 -1.43 -6.04
C GLU A 110 22.97 -1.07 -7.53
N PHE A 111 22.14 -0.14 -8.01
CA PHE A 111 22.21 0.33 -9.39
C PHE A 111 23.49 1.11 -9.68
N LEU A 112 23.90 2.01 -8.77
CA LEU A 112 25.12 2.82 -8.96
C LEU A 112 26.41 2.01 -8.78
N GLN A 113 26.40 0.91 -8.04
CA GLN A 113 27.54 0.02 -7.87
C GLN A 113 27.77 -0.92 -9.07
N ASP A 114 26.82 -0.97 -10.00
CA ASP A 114 26.91 -1.76 -11.22
C ASP A 114 27.38 -0.89 -12.41
N GLU A 115 28.66 -0.51 -12.39
CA GLU A 115 29.24 0.39 -13.39
C GLU A 115 29.07 -0.11 -14.84
N ASN A 116 29.10 -1.42 -15.05
CA ASN A 116 28.97 -2.04 -16.37
C ASN A 116 27.52 -2.38 -16.74
N GLN A 117 26.56 -2.18 -15.82
CA GLN A 117 25.14 -2.54 -15.99
C GLN A 117 24.93 -4.02 -16.37
N GLU A 118 25.72 -4.90 -15.80
CA GLU A 118 25.68 -6.35 -16.05
C GLU A 118 24.63 -7.06 -15.19
N LYS A 119 24.17 -6.42 -14.12
CA LYS A 119 23.18 -6.97 -13.21
C LYS A 119 21.75 -6.55 -13.59
N GLN A 120 20.82 -7.45 -13.43
CA GLN A 120 19.41 -7.14 -13.51
C GLN A 120 18.87 -6.74 -12.13
N ILE A 121 18.30 -5.55 -12.01
CA ILE A 121 17.52 -5.17 -10.85
C ILE A 121 16.07 -5.55 -11.10
N ILE A 122 15.56 -6.46 -10.29
CA ILE A 122 14.19 -6.99 -10.39
C ILE A 122 13.37 -6.44 -9.22
N ILE A 123 12.17 -5.96 -9.52
CA ILE A 123 11.21 -5.49 -8.54
C ILE A 123 9.95 -6.35 -8.64
N TYR A 124 9.71 -7.19 -7.63
CA TYR A 124 8.45 -7.88 -7.48
C TYR A 124 7.40 -6.89 -6.97
N GLY A 125 6.51 -6.43 -7.85
CA GLY A 125 5.56 -5.36 -7.56
C GLY A 125 4.49 -5.22 -8.62
N LYS A 126 3.48 -4.39 -8.36
CA LYS A 126 2.40 -4.11 -9.32
C LYS A 126 2.82 -2.98 -10.26
N THR A 127 2.86 -3.27 -11.55
CA THR A 127 3.15 -2.28 -12.61
C THR A 127 2.21 -1.08 -12.52
N GLY A 128 2.76 0.12 -12.61
CA GLY A 128 1.99 1.38 -12.51
C GLY A 128 1.58 1.77 -11.08
N HIS A 129 1.85 0.95 -10.07
CA HIS A 129 1.64 1.35 -8.67
C HIS A 129 2.63 2.46 -8.30
N ALA A 130 2.16 3.46 -7.53
CA ALA A 130 2.95 4.63 -7.17
C ALA A 130 4.31 4.28 -6.53
N GLU A 131 4.33 3.35 -5.57
CA GLU A 131 5.57 2.88 -4.95
C GLU A 131 6.51 2.28 -5.98
N VAL A 132 6.01 1.41 -6.87
CA VAL A 132 6.83 0.75 -7.90
C VAL A 132 7.41 1.76 -8.90
N LEU A 133 6.64 2.78 -9.29
CA LEU A 133 7.15 3.88 -10.10
C LEU A 133 8.31 4.61 -9.41
N GLY A 134 8.19 4.87 -8.11
CA GLY A 134 9.24 5.45 -7.29
C GLY A 134 10.49 4.57 -7.19
N LEU A 135 10.32 3.23 -7.12
CA LEU A 135 11.43 2.27 -7.08
C LEU A 135 12.14 2.14 -8.44
N VAL A 136 11.38 1.99 -9.52
CA VAL A 136 11.92 1.93 -10.90
C VAL A 136 12.68 3.19 -11.25
N GLY A 137 12.19 4.35 -10.80
CA GLY A 137 12.88 5.62 -10.99
C GLY A 137 14.27 5.70 -10.33
N GLN A 138 14.57 4.87 -9.33
CA GLN A 138 15.91 4.82 -8.72
C GLN A 138 16.96 4.16 -9.62
N THR A 139 16.54 3.54 -10.71
CA THR A 139 17.37 2.83 -11.69
C THR A 139 17.29 3.44 -13.08
N ASP A 140 16.93 4.72 -13.19
CA ASP A 140 16.71 5.42 -14.46
C ASP A 140 15.75 4.66 -15.41
N GLY A 141 14.76 3.96 -14.83
CA GLY A 141 13.79 3.18 -15.58
C GLY A 141 14.24 1.79 -16.02
N LYS A 142 15.45 1.33 -15.63
CA LYS A 142 16.04 0.07 -16.11
C LYS A 142 15.64 -1.17 -15.31
N ALA A 143 15.08 -1.00 -14.11
CA ALA A 143 14.60 -2.13 -13.31
C ALA A 143 13.46 -2.88 -14.02
N ILE A 144 13.49 -4.20 -13.95
CA ILE A 144 12.47 -5.08 -14.50
C ILE A 144 11.43 -5.34 -13.42
N VAL A 145 10.17 -5.09 -13.73
CA VAL A 145 9.05 -5.34 -12.81
C VAL A 145 8.42 -6.69 -13.16
N ILE A 146 8.21 -7.52 -12.14
CA ILE A 146 7.43 -8.77 -12.23
C ILE A 146 6.26 -8.67 -11.24
N GLU A 147 5.06 -9.02 -11.66
CA GLU A 147 3.85 -8.92 -10.84
C GLU A 147 3.50 -10.21 -10.12
N LYS A 148 3.87 -11.35 -10.71
CA LYS A 148 3.56 -12.71 -10.25
C LYS A 148 4.79 -13.62 -10.30
N ALA A 149 4.77 -14.69 -9.53
CA ALA A 149 5.87 -15.64 -9.46
C ALA A 149 6.18 -16.29 -10.82
N ASP A 150 5.17 -16.59 -11.64
CA ASP A 150 5.36 -17.22 -12.94
C ASP A 150 6.09 -16.34 -13.95
N GLU A 151 6.11 -15.02 -13.76
CA GLU A 151 6.83 -14.08 -14.62
C GLU A 151 8.35 -14.14 -14.45
N VAL A 152 8.84 -14.75 -13.37
CA VAL A 152 10.28 -15.00 -13.15
C VAL A 152 10.92 -15.78 -14.31
N LYS A 153 10.14 -16.60 -15.00
CA LYS A 153 10.57 -17.37 -16.19
C LYS A 153 10.96 -16.51 -17.39
N LYS A 154 10.59 -15.23 -17.38
CA LYS A 154 10.92 -14.25 -18.43
C LYS A 154 12.27 -13.57 -18.21
N LEU A 155 12.89 -13.77 -17.03
CA LEU A 155 14.17 -13.16 -16.68
C LEU A 155 15.33 -13.87 -17.39
N ASP A 156 16.40 -13.14 -17.66
CA ASP A 156 17.64 -13.67 -18.16
C ASP A 156 18.48 -14.24 -16.99
N LEU A 157 18.34 -15.54 -16.75
CA LEU A 157 19.01 -16.23 -15.64
C LEU A 157 20.51 -16.49 -15.90
N SER A 158 21.04 -16.08 -17.04
CA SER A 158 22.49 -16.07 -17.30
C SER A 158 23.20 -14.85 -16.68
N LYS A 159 22.44 -13.83 -16.27
CA LYS A 159 22.95 -12.59 -15.67
C LYS A 159 22.76 -12.56 -14.16
N SER A 160 23.62 -11.84 -13.48
CA SER A 160 23.48 -11.57 -12.05
C SER A 160 22.19 -10.81 -11.74
N ILE A 161 21.51 -11.18 -10.65
CA ILE A 161 20.20 -10.64 -10.27
C ILE A 161 20.27 -10.02 -8.87
N ARG A 162 19.61 -8.85 -8.74
CA ARG A 162 19.29 -8.20 -7.48
C ARG A 162 17.77 -8.09 -7.37
N LEU A 163 17.16 -8.87 -6.50
CA LEU A 163 15.70 -8.94 -6.34
C LEU A 163 15.24 -8.13 -5.14
N PHE A 164 14.25 -7.27 -5.37
CA PHE A 164 13.53 -6.48 -4.37
C PHE A 164 12.04 -6.74 -4.45
N SER A 165 11.29 -6.33 -3.42
CA SER A 165 9.83 -6.40 -3.42
C SER A 165 9.22 -5.05 -3.10
N GLN A 166 8.09 -4.72 -3.73
CA GLN A 166 7.17 -3.71 -3.24
C GLN A 166 6.74 -4.07 -1.82
N THR A 167 6.63 -3.08 -0.93
CA THR A 167 6.44 -3.29 0.52
C THR A 167 5.14 -4.00 0.90
N THR A 168 4.16 -4.05 -0.02
CA THR A 168 2.81 -4.60 0.22
C THR A 168 2.51 -5.88 -0.56
N LYS A 169 3.53 -6.56 -1.08
CA LYS A 169 3.36 -7.84 -1.79
C LYS A 169 3.33 -9.05 -0.84
N SER A 170 2.96 -10.21 -1.36
CA SER A 170 2.93 -11.48 -0.63
C SER A 170 4.34 -11.98 -0.31
N LEU A 171 4.58 -12.32 0.95
CA LEU A 171 5.85 -12.92 1.37
C LEU A 171 6.02 -14.35 0.84
N ASP A 172 4.94 -15.11 0.76
CA ASP A 172 4.99 -16.50 0.28
C ASP A 172 5.31 -16.53 -1.21
N GLU A 173 4.64 -15.69 -2.02
CA GLU A 173 4.95 -15.57 -3.46
C GLU A 173 6.38 -15.02 -3.70
N PHE A 174 6.86 -14.11 -2.83
CA PHE A 174 8.26 -13.67 -2.90
C PHE A 174 9.24 -14.80 -2.66
N ARG A 175 8.95 -15.71 -1.71
CA ARG A 175 9.76 -16.90 -1.47
C ARG A 175 9.76 -17.86 -2.65
N GLU A 176 8.62 -18.07 -3.31
CA GLU A 176 8.53 -18.87 -4.52
C GLU A 176 9.44 -18.32 -5.64
N ILE A 177 9.44 -16.98 -5.82
CA ILE A 177 10.34 -16.31 -6.78
C ILE A 177 11.81 -16.56 -6.42
N VAL A 178 12.16 -16.40 -5.14
CA VAL A 178 13.53 -16.60 -4.65
C VAL A 178 14.00 -18.02 -4.90
N GLU A 179 13.21 -19.03 -4.56
CA GLU A 179 13.58 -20.44 -4.75
C GLU A 179 13.72 -20.77 -6.25
N TYR A 180 12.79 -20.29 -7.07
CA TYR A 180 12.89 -20.50 -8.52
C TYR A 180 14.20 -19.94 -9.10
N ILE A 181 14.58 -18.71 -8.72
CA ILE A 181 15.82 -18.10 -9.22
C ILE A 181 17.04 -18.89 -8.73
N LYS A 182 17.08 -19.30 -7.45
CA LYS A 182 18.18 -20.10 -6.91
C LYS A 182 18.41 -21.42 -7.66
N GLU A 183 17.32 -22.07 -8.06
CA GLU A 183 17.38 -23.36 -8.76
C GLU A 183 17.81 -23.24 -10.21
N HIS A 184 17.60 -22.08 -10.86
CA HIS A 184 17.76 -21.95 -12.31
C HIS A 184 18.81 -20.93 -12.74
N ILE A 185 19.37 -20.13 -11.82
CA ILE A 185 20.40 -19.15 -12.16
C ILE A 185 21.69 -19.84 -12.63
N SER A 186 22.36 -19.23 -13.63
CA SER A 186 23.63 -19.72 -14.11
C SER A 186 24.68 -19.81 -12.98
N PRO A 187 25.53 -20.85 -12.94
CA PRO A 187 26.64 -20.96 -12.00
C PRO A 187 27.61 -19.77 -12.00
N ASP A 188 27.74 -19.08 -13.13
CA ASP A 188 28.63 -17.93 -13.30
C ASP A 188 27.96 -16.59 -12.88
N ALA A 189 26.66 -16.60 -12.60
CA ALA A 189 25.90 -15.42 -12.19
C ALA A 189 25.67 -15.40 -10.67
N THR A 190 25.57 -14.20 -10.11
CA THR A 190 25.28 -14.01 -8.69
C THR A 190 23.82 -13.67 -8.46
N PHE A 191 23.22 -14.21 -7.40
CA PHE A 191 21.86 -13.88 -6.98
C PHE A 191 21.86 -13.34 -5.56
N GLU A 192 21.37 -12.12 -5.41
CA GLU A 192 21.07 -11.55 -4.09
C GLU A 192 19.62 -11.08 -4.08
N TYR A 193 18.96 -11.29 -2.95
CA TYR A 193 17.58 -10.87 -2.75
C TYR A 193 17.42 -10.16 -1.43
N TYR A 194 16.50 -9.23 -1.39
CA TYR A 194 16.22 -8.40 -0.25
C TYR A 194 14.73 -8.50 0.07
N ASP A 195 14.41 -9.13 1.20
CA ASP A 195 13.05 -9.14 1.71
C ASP A 195 12.69 -7.74 2.20
N THR A 196 12.12 -6.96 1.31
CA THR A 196 11.72 -5.57 1.52
C THR A 196 10.22 -5.41 1.80
N ILE A 197 9.50 -6.52 2.00
CA ILE A 197 8.10 -6.51 2.40
C ILE A 197 7.98 -5.90 3.80
N CYS A 198 7.04 -4.94 3.94
CA CYS A 198 6.85 -4.24 5.19
C CYS A 198 6.39 -5.20 6.30
N ARG A 199 7.10 -5.23 7.42
CA ARG A 199 6.77 -6.11 8.57
C ARG A 199 5.41 -5.78 9.19
N GLN A 200 4.95 -4.53 9.13
CA GLN A 200 3.60 -4.21 9.57
C GLN A 200 2.53 -4.86 8.70
N VAL A 201 2.80 -5.03 7.40
CA VAL A 201 1.90 -5.74 6.49
C VAL A 201 1.99 -7.25 6.72
N ALA A 202 3.21 -7.81 6.73
CA ALA A 202 3.44 -9.25 6.89
C ALA A 202 2.92 -9.78 8.24
N ASN A 203 3.19 -9.06 9.34
CA ASN A 203 2.77 -9.48 10.69
C ASN A 203 1.27 -9.30 10.93
N ARG A 204 0.58 -8.54 10.09
CA ARG A 204 -0.86 -8.35 10.19
C ARG A 204 -1.65 -9.57 9.75
N MET A 205 -1.15 -10.29 8.75
CA MET A 205 -1.87 -11.43 8.17
C MET A 205 -2.22 -12.53 9.19
N PRO A 206 -1.30 -13.02 10.03
CA PRO A 206 -1.64 -14.03 11.04
C PRO A 206 -2.72 -13.57 12.02
N LYS A 207 -2.60 -12.34 12.53
CA LYS A 207 -3.56 -11.75 13.48
C LYS A 207 -4.94 -11.56 12.86
N LEU A 208 -4.97 -11.11 11.59
CA LEU A 208 -6.20 -10.93 10.86
C LEU A 208 -6.92 -12.27 10.60
N ARG A 209 -6.16 -13.33 10.26
CA ARG A 209 -6.72 -14.68 10.12
C ARG A 209 -7.32 -15.19 11.43
N GLU A 210 -6.60 -15.01 12.55
CA GLU A 210 -7.08 -15.37 13.88
C GLU A 210 -8.39 -14.62 14.21
N PHE A 211 -8.40 -13.30 14.02
CA PHE A 211 -9.59 -12.48 14.23
C PHE A 211 -10.76 -12.92 13.34
N ALA A 212 -10.53 -13.13 12.05
CA ALA A 212 -11.57 -13.54 11.11
C ALA A 212 -12.13 -14.94 11.43
N ALA A 213 -11.29 -15.86 11.89
CA ALA A 213 -11.71 -17.23 12.24
C ALA A 213 -12.57 -17.30 13.52
N THR A 214 -12.53 -16.28 14.38
CA THR A 214 -13.29 -16.25 15.66
C THR A 214 -14.67 -15.61 15.56
N HIS A 215 -15.10 -15.17 14.37
CA HIS A 215 -16.39 -14.52 14.14
C HIS A 215 -17.22 -15.26 13.09
N ASP A 216 -18.55 -15.20 13.22
CA ASP A 216 -19.47 -15.82 12.26
C ASP A 216 -19.57 -15.01 10.95
N LEU A 217 -19.38 -13.69 11.03
CA LEU A 217 -19.45 -12.76 9.91
C LEU A 217 -18.32 -11.72 10.01
N ILE A 218 -17.68 -11.44 8.90
CA ILE A 218 -16.64 -10.40 8.81
C ILE A 218 -17.04 -9.32 7.82
N PHE A 219 -17.04 -8.07 8.26
CA PHE A 219 -16.98 -6.90 7.39
C PHE A 219 -15.55 -6.40 7.28
N PHE A 220 -14.94 -6.64 6.13
CA PHE A 220 -13.60 -6.15 5.83
C PHE A 220 -13.69 -4.79 5.14
N VAL A 221 -13.19 -3.75 5.81
CA VAL A 221 -13.30 -2.35 5.35
C VAL A 221 -12.07 -1.95 4.56
N SER A 222 -12.23 -1.66 3.28
CA SER A 222 -11.13 -1.20 2.43
C SER A 222 -11.59 -0.46 1.19
N GLY A 223 -10.80 0.53 0.75
CA GLY A 223 -11.00 1.14 -0.56
C GLY A 223 -10.77 0.14 -1.70
N LYS A 224 -11.64 0.16 -2.71
CA LYS A 224 -11.62 -0.79 -3.86
C LYS A 224 -10.32 -0.78 -4.67
N LYS A 225 -9.53 0.30 -4.59
CA LYS A 225 -8.23 0.46 -5.28
C LYS A 225 -7.03 -0.02 -4.45
N SER A 226 -7.21 -0.36 -3.18
CA SER A 226 -6.14 -0.76 -2.28
C SER A 226 -5.60 -2.16 -2.61
N SER A 227 -4.36 -2.27 -3.05
CA SER A 227 -3.68 -3.56 -3.26
C SER A 227 -3.52 -4.34 -1.96
N ASN A 228 -3.12 -3.65 -0.88
CA ASN A 228 -3.03 -4.24 0.45
C ASN A 228 -4.41 -4.70 0.95
N GLY A 229 -5.47 -3.91 0.69
CA GLY A 229 -6.84 -4.27 1.07
C GLY A 229 -7.30 -5.56 0.41
N LYS A 230 -7.06 -5.72 -0.89
CA LYS A 230 -7.43 -6.94 -1.62
C LYS A 230 -6.70 -8.17 -1.08
N MET A 231 -5.39 -8.08 -0.90
CA MET A 231 -4.58 -9.18 -0.36
C MET A 231 -5.05 -9.60 1.04
N LEU A 232 -5.28 -8.65 1.95
CA LEU A 232 -5.72 -8.94 3.30
C LEU A 232 -7.16 -9.50 3.34
N PHE A 233 -8.04 -9.04 2.45
CA PHE A 233 -9.40 -9.58 2.32
C PHE A 233 -9.40 -11.03 1.83
N GLU A 234 -8.55 -11.37 0.86
CA GLU A 234 -8.36 -12.75 0.41
C GLU A 234 -7.90 -13.67 1.56
N GLU A 235 -7.06 -13.16 2.47
CA GLU A 235 -6.66 -13.90 3.67
C GLU A 235 -7.81 -14.12 4.67
N CYS A 236 -8.73 -13.15 4.80
CA CYS A 236 -9.97 -13.35 5.57
C CYS A 236 -10.82 -14.44 4.96
N LEU A 237 -11.05 -14.42 3.64
CA LEU A 237 -11.86 -15.40 2.93
C LEU A 237 -11.33 -16.83 3.08
N LYS A 238 -10.01 -17.04 3.18
CA LYS A 238 -9.41 -18.37 3.37
C LYS A 238 -9.81 -19.02 4.69
N VAL A 239 -10.08 -18.25 5.73
CA VAL A 239 -10.39 -18.76 7.08
C VAL A 239 -11.85 -18.53 7.46
N ASN A 240 -12.51 -17.56 6.87
CA ASN A 240 -13.92 -17.27 7.06
C ASN A 240 -14.59 -16.92 5.72
N PRO A 241 -15.24 -17.86 5.06
CA PRO A 241 -15.94 -17.62 3.78
C PRO A 241 -17.07 -16.58 3.89
N ASN A 242 -17.63 -16.35 5.11
CA ASN A 242 -18.64 -15.32 5.38
C ASN A 242 -17.98 -13.95 5.65
N SER A 243 -17.03 -13.58 4.80
CA SER A 243 -16.34 -12.28 4.84
C SER A 243 -16.78 -11.42 3.67
N HIS A 244 -17.12 -10.16 3.91
CA HIS A 244 -17.63 -9.22 2.93
C HIS A 244 -16.78 -7.98 2.87
N LEU A 245 -16.27 -7.64 1.66
CA LEU A 245 -15.52 -6.42 1.41
C LEU A 245 -16.48 -5.25 1.23
N ILE A 246 -16.36 -4.22 2.07
CA ILE A 246 -17.15 -2.98 1.99
C ILE A 246 -16.24 -1.76 2.04
N ASP A 247 -16.64 -0.66 1.43
CA ASP A 247 -15.91 0.61 1.50
C ASP A 247 -16.66 1.69 2.31
N ASN A 248 -17.92 1.44 2.69
CA ASN A 248 -18.72 2.35 3.49
C ASN A 248 -19.90 1.64 4.18
N GLU A 249 -20.53 2.33 5.11
CA GLU A 249 -21.65 1.83 5.92
C GLU A 249 -22.93 1.52 5.12
N LYS A 250 -23.10 2.07 3.92
CA LYS A 250 -24.27 1.85 3.07
C LYS A 250 -24.21 0.51 2.32
N GLU A 251 -23.02 -0.10 2.26
CA GLU A 251 -22.82 -1.41 1.64
C GLU A 251 -23.13 -2.57 2.61
N ILE A 252 -23.53 -2.27 3.85
CA ILE A 252 -23.97 -3.30 4.80
C ILE A 252 -25.31 -3.84 4.37
N ASP A 253 -25.33 -5.13 4.01
CA ASP A 253 -26.58 -5.87 3.77
C ASP A 253 -27.13 -6.38 5.10
N ALA A 254 -28.27 -5.84 5.55
CA ALA A 254 -28.90 -6.22 6.81
C ALA A 254 -29.28 -7.71 6.85
N SER A 255 -29.53 -8.35 5.71
CA SER A 255 -29.85 -9.77 5.66
C SER A 255 -28.71 -10.67 6.15
N LEU A 256 -27.46 -10.20 6.04
CA LEU A 256 -26.27 -10.91 6.52
C LEU A 256 -26.20 -10.97 8.06
N LEU A 257 -26.88 -10.05 8.75
CA LEU A 257 -26.89 -10.00 10.22
C LEU A 257 -27.79 -11.06 10.85
N GLN A 258 -28.61 -11.73 10.04
CA GLN A 258 -29.51 -12.77 10.52
C GLN A 258 -28.73 -14.07 10.81
N ASN A 259 -29.11 -14.73 11.93
CA ASN A 259 -28.55 -16.03 12.34
C ASN A 259 -27.03 -16.03 12.66
N VAL A 260 -26.42 -14.87 12.92
CA VAL A 260 -25.05 -14.75 13.41
C VAL A 260 -25.03 -14.38 14.89
N GLN A 261 -24.02 -14.84 15.61
CA GLN A 261 -23.82 -14.52 17.03
C GLN A 261 -22.65 -13.55 17.25
N SER A 262 -21.72 -13.50 16.28
CA SER A 262 -20.53 -12.67 16.35
C SER A 262 -20.20 -12.03 15.00
N ILE A 263 -19.90 -10.73 15.02
CA ILE A 263 -19.54 -9.92 13.83
C ILE A 263 -18.21 -9.23 14.08
N GLY A 264 -17.25 -9.47 13.21
CA GLY A 264 -15.97 -8.79 13.21
C GLY A 264 -15.90 -7.68 12.17
N VAL A 265 -15.43 -6.50 12.57
CA VAL A 265 -15.09 -5.39 11.68
C VAL A 265 -13.58 -5.24 11.64
N CYS A 266 -12.98 -5.41 10.50
CA CYS A 266 -11.53 -5.26 10.30
C CYS A 266 -11.23 -4.46 9.03
N GLY A 267 -9.96 -4.13 8.78
CA GLY A 267 -9.63 -3.30 7.63
C GLY A 267 -8.16 -3.32 7.24
N ALA A 268 -7.90 -2.73 6.08
CA ALA A 268 -6.56 -2.60 5.49
C ALA A 268 -5.69 -1.57 6.23
N THR A 269 -4.38 -1.57 5.92
CA THR A 269 -3.43 -0.54 6.39
C THR A 269 -3.68 0.85 5.81
N SER A 270 -4.64 0.96 4.88
CA SER A 270 -5.13 2.21 4.29
C SER A 270 -6.55 2.58 4.75
N THR A 271 -7.10 1.86 5.74
CA THR A 271 -8.46 2.11 6.25
C THR A 271 -8.39 2.98 7.50
N PRO A 272 -9.08 4.14 7.54
CA PRO A 272 -9.12 4.98 8.72
C PRO A 272 -9.95 4.33 9.83
N LYS A 273 -9.53 4.54 11.08
CA LYS A 273 -10.22 4.00 12.26
C LYS A 273 -11.64 4.51 12.37
N TRP A 274 -11.85 5.82 12.12
CA TRP A 274 -13.17 6.44 12.14
C TRP A 274 -14.18 5.79 11.21
N LEU A 275 -13.72 5.24 10.04
CA LEU A 275 -14.61 4.56 9.10
C LEU A 275 -15.04 3.19 9.63
N MET A 276 -14.13 2.45 10.28
CA MET A 276 -14.47 1.18 10.93
C MET A 276 -15.43 1.40 12.11
N GLU A 277 -15.21 2.45 12.89
CA GLU A 277 -16.12 2.88 13.98
C GLU A 277 -17.51 3.26 13.44
N LYS A 278 -17.58 3.96 12.32
CA LYS A 278 -18.84 4.31 11.66
C LYS A 278 -19.62 3.07 11.21
N ILE A 279 -18.92 2.10 10.62
CA ILE A 279 -19.49 0.82 10.21
C ILE A 279 -19.97 0.03 11.42
N TYR A 280 -19.16 -0.05 12.47
CA TYR A 280 -19.54 -0.67 13.74
C TYR A 280 -20.83 -0.08 14.30
N ASN A 281 -20.93 1.25 14.40
CA ASN A 281 -22.13 1.93 14.90
C ASN A 281 -23.35 1.68 14.02
N GLN A 282 -23.19 1.59 12.70
CA GLN A 282 -24.29 1.26 11.80
C GLN A 282 -24.77 -0.19 11.99
N ILE A 283 -23.86 -1.14 12.20
CA ILE A 283 -24.22 -2.54 12.50
C ILE A 283 -25.01 -2.60 13.81
N GLN A 284 -24.55 -1.92 14.86
CA GLN A 284 -25.26 -1.86 16.16
C GLN A 284 -26.68 -1.29 15.99
N ALA A 285 -26.82 -0.19 15.24
CA ALA A 285 -28.12 0.43 14.99
C ALA A 285 -29.08 -0.47 14.17
N LEU A 286 -28.56 -1.36 13.33
CA LEU A 286 -29.37 -2.33 12.59
C LEU A 286 -29.83 -3.48 13.50
N ILE A 287 -28.94 -3.98 14.37
CA ILE A 287 -29.26 -5.06 15.34
C ILE A 287 -30.29 -4.61 16.37
N GLU A 288 -30.27 -3.34 16.80
CA GLU A 288 -31.23 -2.80 17.79
C GLU A 288 -32.64 -2.57 17.21
N LYS A 289 -32.79 -2.55 15.89
CA LYS A 289 -34.08 -2.33 15.20
C LYS A 289 -34.84 -3.62 14.92
N ASP A 290 -34.16 -4.78 14.94
CA ASP A 290 -34.76 -6.10 14.80
C ASP A 290 -35.08 -6.70 16.19
#